data_ccea47fdc717ac0d762646fcc971ad70
#
_entry.id   ccea47fdc717ac0d762646fcc971ad70
#
_cell.length_a   1.000
_cell.length_b   1.000
_cell.length_c   1.000
_cell.angle_alpha   90.00
_cell.angle_beta   90.00
_cell.angle_gamma   90.00
#
_symmetry.space_group_name_H-M   'P 1'
#
loop_
_entity.id
_entity.type
_entity.pdbx_description
1 polymer ?
#
loop_
_entity_poly.entity_id
_entity_poly.type
_entity_poly.pdbx_seq_one_letter_code
_entity_poly.pdbx_strand_id
1 'polypeptide(L)'
;MSTRHLVSICALIASTTLAAPVGAQGAPNVPKLQFEKITLPNGLEVILHEDHSTPIVVANTWYHVGSGDEKPGRTGFAHLFEHIMFMGSENVPTGQFDKLLEAAGADNNGSTTTDRTNYYEQLPSNALPLALWLDADRMGRLLPVMDQAKLDLQRDVVKNERRQRYDNVPYGRANETIVAALFPATHPYHWTTIGSMTDLSAASLEDVKEFFRTYYAPNNATLVIAGDFNRDSVVTWVNRYFGGIPRGPQMPARPVVPAFTVARDTFLVQEDKVTLPRLYKTWHSVKLFHPDDAALDVLADVLAGDKNSRLYKRLVFDMQVAQDVNAFQNSGMLDGYFQITVTPKPGQTPAKMAALVAEELEKIQRDGPTPRELARSLNTRRASFLDQLASVLGKADRLASYDYMAGTPDYAQQDLARYERVTAADVQRVANTYLKQHAVVLTVVPEGKRQLMVTGGAK
;
A
#
# COMPACT_ATOMS: atom_id res chain seq x y z
N MET A 1 -44.62 3.89 -86.92
CA MET A 1 -43.52 3.18 -86.20
C MET A 1 -42.98 4.12 -85.18
N SER A 2 -43.37 3.96 -83.94
CA SER A 2 -43.11 4.92 -82.86
C SER A 2 -42.41 4.19 -81.76
N THR A 3 -41.20 4.57 -81.51
CA THR A 3 -40.34 4.12 -80.36
C THR A 3 -40.57 5.00 -79.12
N ARG A 4 -41.14 4.44 -78.12
CA ARG A 4 -41.29 5.10 -76.81
C ARG A 4 -40.06 4.81 -75.91
N HIS A 5 -39.37 5.86 -75.51
CA HIS A 5 -38.34 5.79 -74.50
C HIS A 5 -38.96 5.80 -73.07
N LEU A 6 -38.68 4.75 -72.27
CA LEU A 6 -38.95 4.74 -70.86
C LEU A 6 -37.77 5.36 -70.15
N VAL A 7 -38.05 6.42 -69.42
CA VAL A 7 -37.07 7.02 -68.47
C VAL A 7 -37.32 6.43 -67.06
N SER A 8 -36.37 5.63 -66.54
CA SER A 8 -36.41 5.12 -65.17
C SER A 8 -35.79 6.18 -64.22
N ILE A 9 -36.63 6.69 -63.31
CA ILE A 9 -36.22 7.54 -62.24
C ILE A 9 -35.80 6.66 -61.04
N CYS A 10 -34.50 6.59 -60.74
CA CYS A 10 -34.01 5.99 -59.50
C CYS A 10 -34.15 7.01 -58.38
N ALA A 11 -35.07 6.80 -57.48
CA ALA A 11 -35.15 7.55 -56.21
C ALA A 11 -34.11 7.02 -55.22
N LEU A 12 -33.08 7.80 -54.90
CA LEU A 12 -32.14 7.54 -53.81
C LEU A 12 -32.83 7.86 -52.46
N ILE A 13 -33.18 6.83 -51.68
CA ILE A 13 -33.64 6.99 -50.31
C ILE A 13 -32.40 7.12 -49.46
N ALA A 14 -32.06 8.34 -48.99
CA ALA A 14 -31.04 8.58 -48.03
C ALA A 14 -31.59 8.18 -46.61
N SER A 15 -31.17 7.01 -46.13
CA SER A 15 -31.47 6.56 -44.77
C SER A 15 -30.56 7.31 -43.82
N THR A 16 -31.03 8.36 -43.17
CA THR A 16 -30.37 8.98 -42.03
C THR A 16 -30.56 8.08 -40.80
N THR A 17 -29.57 7.26 -40.49
CA THR A 17 -29.49 6.58 -39.20
C THR A 17 -29.20 7.62 -38.12
N LEU A 18 -30.22 8.04 -37.37
CA LEU A 18 -30.05 8.72 -36.11
C LEU A 18 -29.33 7.75 -35.16
N ALA A 19 -28.03 8.00 -34.94
CA ALA A 19 -27.31 7.37 -33.83
C ALA A 19 -27.98 7.86 -32.55
N ALA A 20 -28.72 6.99 -31.86
CA ALA A 20 -29.19 7.26 -30.53
C ALA A 20 -27.96 7.52 -29.65
N PRO A 21 -27.97 8.55 -28.79
CA PRO A 21 -26.92 8.70 -27.82
C PRO A 21 -26.87 7.42 -27.00
N VAL A 22 -25.73 6.75 -26.97
CA VAL A 22 -25.44 5.69 -25.99
C VAL A 22 -25.58 6.40 -24.65
N GLY A 23 -26.72 6.15 -23.98
CA GLY A 23 -26.96 6.69 -22.65
C GLY A 23 -25.78 6.30 -21.80
N ALA A 24 -25.15 7.28 -21.16
CA ALA A 24 -24.15 7.03 -20.14
C ALA A 24 -24.79 6.07 -19.13
N GLN A 25 -24.41 4.79 -19.20
CA GLN A 25 -24.77 3.84 -18.15
C GLN A 25 -24.24 4.47 -16.87
N GLY A 26 -25.15 4.81 -15.94
CA GLY A 26 -24.78 5.39 -14.65
C GLY A 26 -23.66 4.53 -14.08
N ALA A 27 -22.63 5.18 -13.61
CA ALA A 27 -21.47 4.50 -13.04
C ALA A 27 -21.97 3.44 -12.05
N PRO A 28 -21.49 2.17 -12.10
CA PRO A 28 -21.96 1.10 -11.24
C PRO A 28 -21.86 1.55 -9.78
N ASN A 29 -22.96 1.37 -9.05
CA ASN A 29 -23.03 1.76 -7.64
C ASN A 29 -22.05 0.88 -6.88
N VAL A 30 -21.11 1.46 -6.12
CA VAL A 30 -20.23 0.68 -5.24
C VAL A 30 -21.08 0.03 -4.17
N PRO A 31 -21.02 -1.29 -4.00
CA PRO A 31 -21.79 -1.96 -2.98
C PRO A 31 -21.41 -1.40 -1.59
N LYS A 32 -22.40 -1.06 -0.81
CA LYS A 32 -22.17 -0.73 0.59
C LYS A 32 -21.90 -2.03 1.34
N LEU A 33 -20.73 -2.13 1.97
CA LEU A 33 -20.42 -3.25 2.85
C LEU A 33 -21.31 -3.13 4.10
N GLN A 34 -22.16 -4.14 4.32
CA GLN A 34 -22.93 -4.25 5.55
C GLN A 34 -22.01 -4.82 6.63
N PHE A 35 -21.98 -4.22 7.79
CA PHE A 35 -21.17 -4.70 8.91
C PHE A 35 -21.83 -4.37 10.24
N GLU A 36 -21.44 -5.11 11.26
CA GLU A 36 -21.70 -4.80 12.66
C GLU A 36 -20.36 -4.57 13.35
N LYS A 37 -20.26 -3.53 14.17
CA LYS A 37 -19.06 -3.27 14.99
C LYS A 37 -19.44 -3.41 16.46
N ILE A 38 -18.71 -4.26 17.19
CA ILE A 38 -18.84 -4.45 18.63
C ILE A 38 -17.47 -4.20 19.29
N THR A 39 -17.47 -3.74 20.53
CA THR A 39 -16.26 -3.55 21.32
C THR A 39 -16.35 -4.39 22.58
N LEU A 40 -15.37 -5.27 22.80
CA LEU A 40 -15.31 -6.08 24.01
C LEU A 40 -14.90 -5.23 25.23
N PRO A 41 -15.19 -5.67 26.47
CA PRO A 41 -14.82 -4.95 27.69
C PRO A 41 -13.30 -4.67 27.80
N ASN A 42 -12.45 -5.52 27.21
CA ASN A 42 -11.00 -5.32 27.19
C ASN A 42 -10.53 -4.36 26.10
N GLY A 43 -11.45 -3.83 25.29
CA GLY A 43 -11.18 -2.83 24.27
C GLY A 43 -10.91 -3.38 22.86
N LEU A 44 -10.97 -4.70 22.66
CA LEU A 44 -10.88 -5.26 21.31
C LEU A 44 -12.08 -4.83 20.47
N GLU A 45 -11.82 -4.21 19.34
CA GLU A 45 -12.83 -3.88 18.34
C GLU A 45 -13.03 -5.07 17.41
N VAL A 46 -14.28 -5.46 17.19
CA VAL A 46 -14.64 -6.59 16.32
C VAL A 46 -15.62 -6.12 15.28
N ILE A 47 -15.30 -6.35 14.01
CA ILE A 47 -16.14 -5.99 12.86
C ILE A 47 -16.60 -7.30 12.21
N LEU A 48 -17.91 -7.46 12.06
CA LEU A 48 -18.55 -8.64 11.46
C LEU A 48 -19.16 -8.25 10.11
N HIS A 49 -18.82 -8.97 9.06
CA HIS A 49 -19.37 -8.82 7.71
C HIS A 49 -19.82 -10.18 7.20
N GLU A 50 -21.11 -10.50 7.37
CA GLU A 50 -21.69 -11.75 6.86
C GLU A 50 -21.85 -11.69 5.34
N ASP A 51 -21.31 -12.71 4.65
CA ASP A 51 -21.43 -12.91 3.22
C ASP A 51 -21.46 -14.41 2.91
N HIS A 52 -22.66 -14.94 2.69
CA HIS A 52 -22.89 -16.36 2.41
C HIS A 52 -22.74 -16.72 0.93
N SER A 53 -22.09 -15.89 0.11
CA SER A 53 -21.91 -16.15 -1.33
C SER A 53 -20.96 -17.31 -1.61
N THR A 54 -20.03 -17.59 -0.72
CA THR A 54 -19.07 -18.71 -0.77
C THR A 54 -18.84 -19.28 0.62
N PRO A 55 -18.59 -20.60 0.78
CA PRO A 55 -18.37 -21.23 2.09
C PRO A 55 -16.96 -20.96 2.63
N ILE A 56 -16.52 -19.71 2.59
CA ILE A 56 -15.19 -19.22 3.02
C ILE A 56 -15.39 -18.10 4.03
N VAL A 57 -14.53 -18.07 5.03
CA VAL A 57 -14.46 -16.99 6.02
C VAL A 57 -13.02 -16.51 6.17
N VAL A 58 -12.87 -15.25 6.54
CA VAL A 58 -11.60 -14.61 6.88
C VAL A 58 -11.67 -14.09 8.31
N ALA A 59 -10.68 -14.41 9.12
CA ALA A 59 -10.33 -13.66 10.32
C ALA A 59 -9.11 -12.79 9.98
N ASN A 60 -9.17 -11.49 10.24
CA ASN A 60 -8.09 -10.55 9.95
C ASN A 60 -7.90 -9.63 11.15
N THR A 61 -6.84 -9.90 11.91
CA THR A 61 -6.50 -9.14 13.11
C THR A 61 -5.48 -8.06 12.77
N TRP A 62 -5.88 -6.80 12.86
CA TRP A 62 -5.02 -5.62 12.69
C TRP A 62 -4.57 -5.10 14.05
N TYR A 63 -3.25 -5.04 14.24
CA TYR A 63 -2.65 -4.28 15.34
C TYR A 63 -2.27 -2.88 14.83
N HIS A 64 -2.67 -1.86 15.58
CA HIS A 64 -2.48 -0.45 15.25
C HIS A 64 -1.04 0.00 15.57
N VAL A 65 -0.07 -0.72 15.04
CA VAL A 65 1.37 -0.50 15.22
C VAL A 65 2.12 -0.92 13.97
N GLY A 66 3.04 -0.08 13.53
CA GLY A 66 3.91 -0.34 12.40
C GLY A 66 5.32 0.20 12.66
N SER A 67 6.17 0.24 11.62
CA SER A 67 7.52 0.76 11.79
C SER A 67 7.58 2.25 12.16
N GLY A 68 6.51 3.01 11.92
CA GLY A 68 6.38 4.40 12.35
C GLY A 68 6.20 4.60 13.87
N ASP A 69 5.91 3.53 14.61
CA ASP A 69 5.79 3.56 16.08
C ASP A 69 7.11 3.15 16.77
N GLU A 70 8.14 2.81 16.00
CA GLU A 70 9.46 2.43 16.49
C GLU A 70 10.26 3.66 16.94
N LYS A 71 11.32 3.40 17.68
CA LYS A 71 12.27 4.46 18.14
C LYS A 71 13.57 4.36 17.34
N PRO A 72 14.27 5.48 17.08
CA PRO A 72 15.63 5.44 16.54
C PRO A 72 16.53 4.49 17.35
N GLY A 73 17.29 3.63 16.66
CA GLY A 73 18.11 2.58 17.28
C GLY A 73 17.33 1.31 17.67
N ARG A 74 16.06 1.24 17.32
CA ARG A 74 15.18 0.08 17.53
C ARG A 74 14.31 -0.16 16.29
N THR A 75 14.88 0.02 15.09
CA THR A 75 14.15 -0.14 13.82
C THR A 75 14.04 -1.61 13.41
N GLY A 76 12.93 -1.98 12.75
CA GLY A 76 12.61 -3.34 12.35
C GLY A 76 11.87 -4.17 13.40
N PHE A 77 11.47 -3.58 14.53
CA PHE A 77 10.77 -4.29 15.61
C PHE A 77 9.36 -4.71 15.20
N ALA A 78 8.60 -3.83 14.56
CA ALA A 78 7.25 -4.17 14.10
C ALA A 78 7.26 -5.36 13.15
N HIS A 79 8.20 -5.39 12.22
CA HIS A 79 8.37 -6.51 11.29
C HIS A 79 8.93 -7.77 11.98
N LEU A 80 9.87 -7.63 12.93
CA LEU A 80 10.32 -8.76 13.75
C LEU A 80 9.15 -9.40 14.51
N PHE A 81 8.21 -8.56 15.00
CA PHE A 81 7.00 -9.06 15.66
C PHE A 81 6.05 -9.76 14.72
N GLU A 82 5.93 -9.33 13.47
CA GLU A 82 5.18 -10.09 12.47
C GLU A 82 5.64 -11.56 12.46
N HIS A 83 6.94 -11.80 12.43
CA HIS A 83 7.52 -13.16 12.49
C HIS A 83 7.33 -13.86 13.85
N ILE A 84 7.53 -13.14 14.95
CA ILE A 84 7.43 -13.70 16.31
C ILE A 84 6.03 -14.24 16.60
N MET A 85 4.99 -13.62 16.06
CA MET A 85 3.59 -14.04 16.27
C MET A 85 3.26 -15.44 15.71
N PHE A 86 4.11 -16.01 14.86
CA PHE A 86 4.01 -17.38 14.36
C PHE A 86 4.82 -18.40 15.19
N MET A 87 5.58 -17.93 16.22
CA MET A 87 6.47 -18.80 17.00
C MET A 87 5.81 -19.62 18.09
N GLY A 88 4.48 -19.68 18.06
CA GLY A 88 3.69 -20.42 19.04
C GLY A 88 3.43 -19.64 20.33
N SER A 89 2.64 -20.22 21.21
CA SER A 89 2.11 -19.64 22.42
C SER A 89 2.00 -20.72 23.51
N GLU A 90 1.43 -20.45 24.68
CA GLU A 90 1.33 -21.44 25.76
C GLU A 90 0.62 -22.74 25.34
N ASN A 91 -0.42 -22.64 24.51
CA ASN A 91 -1.21 -23.80 24.10
C ASN A 91 -0.87 -24.28 22.67
N VAL A 92 -0.08 -23.53 21.92
CA VAL A 92 0.32 -23.85 20.54
C VAL A 92 1.83 -23.93 20.46
N PRO A 93 2.42 -25.15 20.48
CA PRO A 93 3.87 -25.31 20.39
C PRO A 93 4.46 -24.69 19.12
N THR A 94 5.72 -24.28 19.18
CA THR A 94 6.46 -23.74 18.02
C THR A 94 6.33 -24.63 16.80
N GLY A 95 5.98 -24.04 15.65
CA GLY A 95 5.79 -24.73 14.37
C GLY A 95 4.50 -25.52 14.24
N GLN A 96 3.56 -25.38 15.19
CA GLN A 96 2.23 -26.01 15.09
C GLN A 96 1.16 -25.04 14.56
N PHE A 97 1.36 -23.74 14.66
CA PHE A 97 0.41 -22.74 14.20
C PHE A 97 0.01 -22.96 12.73
N ASP A 98 0.99 -22.91 11.82
CA ASP A 98 0.76 -23.12 10.39
C ASP A 98 0.23 -24.53 10.08
N LYS A 99 0.76 -25.55 10.73
CA LYS A 99 0.31 -26.94 10.51
C LYS A 99 -1.16 -27.15 10.86
N LEU A 100 -1.67 -26.52 11.93
CA LEU A 100 -3.07 -26.60 12.31
C LEU A 100 -3.96 -25.91 11.27
N LEU A 101 -3.52 -24.76 10.75
CA LEU A 101 -4.23 -24.03 9.71
C LEU A 101 -4.16 -24.75 8.35
N GLU A 102 -3.00 -25.25 7.95
CA GLU A 102 -2.85 -26.07 6.73
C GLU A 102 -3.76 -27.32 6.78
N ALA A 103 -3.81 -28.03 7.91
CA ALA A 103 -4.68 -29.18 8.09
C ALA A 103 -6.18 -28.82 7.99
N ALA A 104 -6.54 -27.58 8.29
CA ALA A 104 -7.90 -27.07 8.16
C ALA A 104 -8.20 -26.49 6.74
N GLY A 105 -7.21 -26.49 5.83
CA GLY A 105 -7.34 -25.94 4.49
C GLY A 105 -7.29 -24.40 4.46
N ALA A 106 -6.63 -23.80 5.43
CA ALA A 106 -6.46 -22.35 5.52
C ALA A 106 -5.27 -21.85 4.73
N ASP A 107 -5.40 -20.65 4.17
CA ASP A 107 -4.31 -19.78 3.76
C ASP A 107 -4.13 -18.68 4.80
N ASN A 108 -2.89 -18.47 5.29
CA ASN A 108 -2.60 -17.50 6.33
C ASN A 108 -1.33 -16.71 6.02
N ASN A 109 -1.29 -15.46 6.46
CA ASN A 109 -0.09 -14.63 6.34
C ASN A 109 -0.12 -13.47 7.34
N GLY A 110 1.01 -12.75 7.42
CA GLY A 110 1.14 -11.46 8.10
C GLY A 110 1.69 -10.40 7.16
N SER A 111 1.52 -9.14 7.50
CA SER A 111 2.22 -8.04 6.83
C SER A 111 2.39 -6.85 7.76
N THR A 112 3.51 -6.13 7.58
CA THR A 112 3.84 -4.91 8.32
C THR A 112 4.04 -3.76 7.36
N THR A 113 3.47 -2.61 7.70
CA THR A 113 3.71 -1.33 7.02
C THR A 113 4.28 -0.32 8.00
N THR A 114 4.43 0.93 7.56
CA THR A 114 4.79 2.04 8.46
C THR A 114 3.75 2.28 9.55
N ASP A 115 2.48 1.96 9.32
CA ASP A 115 1.37 2.38 10.18
C ASP A 115 0.63 1.23 10.87
N ARG A 116 0.78 -0.01 10.41
CA ARG A 116 0.04 -1.17 10.95
C ARG A 116 0.77 -2.48 10.73
N THR A 117 0.41 -3.50 11.55
CA THR A 117 0.75 -4.91 11.35
C THR A 117 -0.53 -5.73 11.39
N ASN A 118 -0.73 -6.64 10.43
CA ASN A 118 -1.89 -7.52 10.44
C ASN A 118 -1.53 -8.98 10.23
N TYR A 119 -2.46 -9.83 10.65
CA TYR A 119 -2.42 -11.28 10.46
C TYR A 119 -3.79 -11.72 9.98
N TYR A 120 -3.84 -12.58 8.99
CA TYR A 120 -5.11 -13.08 8.49
C TYR A 120 -5.06 -14.58 8.24
N GLU A 121 -6.19 -15.21 8.42
CA GLU A 121 -6.49 -16.59 8.06
C GLU A 121 -7.74 -16.59 7.16
N GLN A 122 -7.60 -17.14 5.96
CA GLN A 122 -8.71 -17.41 5.04
C GLN A 122 -8.92 -18.91 4.98
N LEU A 123 -10.13 -19.38 5.31
CA LEU A 123 -10.37 -20.79 5.56
C LEU A 123 -11.84 -21.18 5.28
N PRO A 124 -12.13 -22.49 5.14
CA PRO A 124 -13.51 -22.98 5.11
C PRO A 124 -14.29 -22.56 6.36
N SER A 125 -15.56 -22.18 6.20
CA SER A 125 -16.41 -21.61 7.25
C SER A 125 -16.48 -22.43 8.54
N ASN A 126 -16.47 -23.75 8.43
CA ASN A 126 -16.52 -24.67 9.58
C ASN A 126 -15.25 -24.65 10.44
N ALA A 127 -14.14 -24.10 9.94
CA ALA A 127 -12.88 -24.03 10.65
C ALA A 127 -12.64 -22.67 11.35
N LEU A 128 -13.54 -21.70 11.23
CA LEU A 128 -13.42 -20.39 11.88
C LEU A 128 -13.12 -20.44 13.39
N PRO A 129 -13.72 -21.35 14.20
CA PRO A 129 -13.38 -21.42 15.61
C PRO A 129 -11.90 -21.71 15.89
N LEU A 130 -11.24 -22.48 15.00
CA LEU A 130 -9.80 -22.75 15.10
C LEU A 130 -8.97 -21.48 14.88
N ALA A 131 -9.26 -20.71 13.82
CA ALA A 131 -8.56 -19.46 13.54
C ALA A 131 -8.72 -18.47 14.70
N LEU A 132 -9.94 -18.26 15.19
CA LEU A 132 -10.21 -17.36 16.31
C LEU A 132 -9.51 -17.81 17.61
N TRP A 133 -9.42 -19.11 17.85
CA TRP A 133 -8.71 -19.63 19.01
C TRP A 133 -7.20 -19.41 18.88
N LEU A 134 -6.62 -19.67 17.72
CA LEU A 134 -5.19 -19.44 17.43
C LEU A 134 -4.82 -17.97 17.59
N ASP A 135 -5.63 -17.06 17.05
CA ASP A 135 -5.43 -15.62 17.18
C ASP A 135 -5.51 -15.13 18.62
N ALA A 136 -6.49 -15.60 19.36
CA ALA A 136 -6.64 -15.27 20.77
C ALA A 136 -5.48 -15.84 21.61
N ASP A 137 -5.01 -17.05 21.32
CA ASP A 137 -3.91 -17.67 22.05
C ASP A 137 -2.59 -16.91 21.81
N ARG A 138 -2.26 -16.55 20.54
CA ARG A 138 -1.07 -15.73 20.27
C ARG A 138 -1.18 -14.32 20.86
N MET A 139 -2.35 -13.69 20.85
CA MET A 139 -2.56 -12.37 21.46
C MET A 139 -2.37 -12.40 22.98
N GLY A 140 -2.93 -13.38 23.66
CA GLY A 140 -2.96 -13.42 25.13
C GLY A 140 -1.84 -14.23 25.78
N ARG A 141 -1.21 -15.17 25.06
CA ARG A 141 -0.38 -16.24 25.65
C ARG A 141 0.97 -16.46 24.96
N LEU A 142 1.37 -15.60 24.03
CA LEU A 142 2.69 -15.67 23.39
C LEU A 142 3.79 -15.20 24.35
N LEU A 143 3.56 -14.10 25.07
CA LEU A 143 4.59 -13.44 25.87
C LEU A 143 5.19 -14.33 26.97
N PRO A 144 4.43 -15.16 27.72
CA PRO A 144 4.99 -16.05 28.75
C PRO A 144 5.98 -17.08 28.21
N VAL A 145 5.82 -17.50 26.95
CA VAL A 145 6.68 -18.52 26.32
C VAL A 145 7.76 -17.91 25.40
N MET A 146 7.85 -16.58 25.38
CA MET A 146 8.87 -15.88 24.58
C MET A 146 10.22 -15.90 25.33
N ASP A 147 11.20 -16.56 24.74
CA ASP A 147 12.54 -16.74 25.27
C ASP A 147 13.65 -16.23 24.30
N GLN A 148 14.89 -16.28 24.76
CA GLN A 148 16.05 -15.83 23.99
C GLN A 148 16.24 -16.65 22.70
N ALA A 149 15.97 -17.96 22.74
CA ALA A 149 16.18 -18.83 21.59
C ALA A 149 15.20 -18.50 20.45
N LYS A 150 13.94 -18.22 20.78
CA LYS A 150 12.93 -17.79 19.80
C LYS A 150 13.28 -16.42 19.20
N LEU A 151 13.75 -15.49 20.04
CA LEU A 151 14.21 -14.18 19.57
C LEU A 151 15.40 -14.32 18.61
N ASP A 152 16.42 -15.09 18.98
CA ASP A 152 17.61 -15.28 18.17
C ASP A 152 17.25 -15.90 16.81
N LEU A 153 16.38 -16.91 16.81
CA LEU A 153 15.91 -17.57 15.61
C LEU A 153 15.20 -16.56 14.66
N GLN A 154 14.23 -15.80 15.17
CA GLN A 154 13.48 -14.87 14.31
C GLN A 154 14.31 -13.65 13.91
N ARG A 155 15.19 -13.20 14.73
CA ARG A 155 16.17 -12.16 14.38
C ARG A 155 17.06 -12.60 13.21
N ASP A 156 17.51 -13.86 13.19
CA ASP A 156 18.30 -14.39 12.08
C ASP A 156 17.46 -14.58 10.81
N VAL A 157 16.18 -14.98 10.94
CA VAL A 157 15.24 -15.05 9.81
C VAL A 157 15.06 -13.66 9.17
N VAL A 158 14.72 -12.65 9.96
CA VAL A 158 14.53 -11.27 9.47
C VAL A 158 15.82 -10.69 8.86
N LYS A 159 16.99 -10.97 9.45
CA LYS A 159 18.28 -10.58 8.86
C LYS A 159 18.57 -11.28 7.54
N ASN A 160 18.19 -12.56 7.41
CA ASN A 160 18.32 -13.29 6.14
C ASN A 160 17.34 -12.75 5.09
N GLU A 161 16.11 -12.43 5.49
CA GLU A 161 15.14 -11.79 4.61
C GLU A 161 15.65 -10.43 4.13
N ARG A 162 16.21 -9.59 5.03
CA ARG A 162 16.84 -8.33 4.63
C ARG A 162 17.91 -8.54 3.58
N ARG A 163 18.80 -9.55 3.76
CA ARG A 163 19.81 -9.87 2.74
C ARG A 163 19.18 -10.29 1.42
N GLN A 164 18.12 -11.12 1.47
CA GLN A 164 17.46 -11.65 0.27
C GLN A 164 16.62 -10.62 -0.47
N ARG A 165 15.94 -9.72 0.23
CA ARG A 165 14.97 -8.77 -0.37
C ARG A 165 15.51 -7.35 -0.55
N TYR A 166 16.59 -6.99 0.16
CA TYR A 166 17.16 -5.64 0.13
C TYR A 166 18.63 -5.63 -0.28
N ASP A 167 19.50 -6.34 0.44
CA ASP A 167 20.95 -6.19 0.24
C ASP A 167 21.44 -6.88 -1.03
N ASN A 168 20.85 -8.02 -1.43
CA ASN A 168 21.25 -8.82 -2.59
C ASN A 168 20.33 -8.67 -3.81
N VAL A 169 19.27 -7.87 -3.72
CA VAL A 169 18.37 -7.61 -4.86
C VAL A 169 18.78 -6.33 -5.57
N PRO A 170 18.83 -6.34 -6.92
CA PRO A 170 19.08 -5.14 -7.70
C PRO A 170 18.19 -3.98 -7.26
N TYR A 171 18.79 -2.83 -6.96
CA TYR A 171 18.13 -1.61 -6.46
C TYR A 171 17.44 -1.74 -5.10
N GLY A 172 17.61 -2.84 -4.38
CA GLY A 172 16.83 -3.16 -3.16
C GLY A 172 16.99 -2.15 -2.01
N ARG A 173 18.16 -1.47 -1.90
CA ARG A 173 18.42 -0.48 -0.85
C ARG A 173 18.03 0.95 -1.25
N ALA A 174 17.51 1.17 -2.47
CA ALA A 174 17.20 2.50 -2.95
C ALA A 174 16.19 3.23 -2.05
N ASN A 175 15.13 2.53 -1.62
CA ASN A 175 14.09 3.13 -0.77
C ASN A 175 14.62 3.57 0.60
N GLU A 176 15.50 2.79 1.24
CA GLU A 176 16.17 3.20 2.50
C GLU A 176 16.93 4.52 2.32
N THR A 177 17.72 4.61 1.24
CA THR A 177 18.50 5.82 0.92
C THR A 177 17.59 7.01 0.66
N ILE A 178 16.47 6.81 -0.03
CA ILE A 178 15.50 7.86 -0.36
C ILE A 178 14.80 8.36 0.89
N VAL A 179 14.19 7.48 1.70
CA VAL A 179 13.41 7.93 2.87
C VAL A 179 14.30 8.57 3.94
N ALA A 180 15.54 8.07 4.12
CA ALA A 180 16.52 8.67 5.01
C ALA A 180 16.98 10.08 4.55
N ALA A 181 16.97 10.36 3.25
CA ALA A 181 17.32 11.69 2.73
C ALA A 181 16.11 12.62 2.66
N LEU A 182 14.90 12.08 2.52
CA LEU A 182 13.66 12.83 2.36
C LEU A 182 13.10 13.29 3.71
N PHE A 183 13.04 12.38 4.67
CA PHE A 183 12.45 12.65 5.98
C PHE A 183 13.53 13.01 7.02
N PRO A 184 13.28 14.00 7.89
CA PRO A 184 14.19 14.30 9.00
C PRO A 184 14.45 13.06 9.88
N ALA A 185 15.64 12.99 10.52
CA ALA A 185 16.02 11.84 11.33
C ALA A 185 15.09 11.57 12.54
N THR A 186 14.32 12.57 12.95
CA THR A 186 13.31 12.46 14.02
C THR A 186 11.93 12.04 13.50
N HIS A 187 11.78 11.97 12.17
CA HIS A 187 10.50 11.61 11.55
C HIS A 187 10.30 10.10 11.58
N PRO A 188 9.11 9.57 11.96
CA PRO A 188 8.84 8.13 12.02
C PRO A 188 9.01 7.38 10.69
N TYR A 189 8.95 8.08 9.55
CA TYR A 189 9.14 7.50 8.22
C TYR A 189 10.56 7.64 7.67
N HIS A 190 11.54 8.04 8.53
CA HIS A 190 12.95 8.13 8.15
C HIS A 190 13.60 6.77 7.87
N TRP A 191 13.04 5.68 8.38
CA TRP A 191 13.52 4.30 8.18
C TRP A 191 12.46 3.41 7.53
N THR A 192 12.90 2.29 7.02
CA THR A 192 12.03 1.30 6.37
C THR A 192 11.60 0.21 7.34
N THR A 193 10.51 -0.47 7.02
CA THR A 193 9.90 -1.53 7.84
C THR A 193 10.85 -2.68 8.19
N ILE A 194 11.77 -3.02 7.28
CA ILE A 194 12.72 -4.12 7.52
C ILE A 194 13.73 -3.81 8.63
N GLY A 195 13.93 -2.53 8.96
CA GLY A 195 14.88 -2.07 9.95
C GLY A 195 16.36 -2.25 9.59
N SER A 196 17.27 -1.78 10.43
CA SER A 196 18.69 -1.91 10.21
C SER A 196 19.24 -3.22 10.80
N MET A 197 20.31 -3.77 10.18
CA MET A 197 21.04 -4.93 10.72
C MET A 197 21.59 -4.68 12.13
N THR A 198 22.01 -3.44 12.40
CA THR A 198 22.55 -3.02 13.70
C THR A 198 21.47 -3.07 14.76
N ASP A 199 20.31 -2.46 14.50
CA ASP A 199 19.21 -2.39 15.45
C ASP A 199 18.61 -3.77 15.74
N LEU A 200 18.40 -4.58 14.71
CA LEU A 200 17.95 -5.96 14.86
C LEU A 200 18.93 -6.79 15.70
N SER A 201 20.26 -6.57 15.54
CA SER A 201 21.27 -7.27 16.34
C SER A 201 21.32 -6.81 17.79
N ALA A 202 21.01 -5.54 18.04
CA ALA A 202 21.00 -4.95 19.38
C ALA A 202 19.69 -5.20 20.16
N ALA A 203 18.64 -5.74 19.50
CA ALA A 203 17.36 -6.03 20.12
C ALA A 203 17.53 -7.03 21.28
N SER A 204 17.19 -6.62 22.49
CA SER A 204 17.17 -7.50 23.67
C SER A 204 15.81 -8.18 23.82
N LEU A 205 15.77 -9.29 24.58
CA LEU A 205 14.51 -9.97 24.90
C LEU A 205 13.55 -9.05 25.66
N GLU A 206 14.07 -8.17 26.52
CA GLU A 206 13.21 -7.24 27.27
C GLU A 206 12.65 -6.12 26.37
N ASP A 207 13.43 -5.58 25.44
CA ASP A 207 12.93 -4.62 24.42
C ASP A 207 11.76 -5.25 23.65
N VAL A 208 11.88 -6.52 23.26
CA VAL A 208 10.86 -7.29 22.57
C VAL A 208 9.61 -7.47 23.43
N LYS A 209 9.79 -7.85 24.69
CA LYS A 209 8.67 -8.01 25.64
C LYS A 209 7.97 -6.69 25.95
N GLU A 210 8.70 -5.58 26.05
CA GLU A 210 8.13 -4.24 26.23
C GLU A 210 7.30 -3.82 25.03
N PHE A 211 7.81 -4.02 23.80
CA PHE A 211 7.09 -3.70 22.58
C PHE A 211 5.79 -4.49 22.48
N PHE A 212 5.81 -5.79 22.77
CA PHE A 212 4.60 -6.63 22.81
C PHE A 212 3.58 -6.12 23.82
N ARG A 213 4.00 -5.90 25.07
CA ARG A 213 3.10 -5.42 26.14
C ARG A 213 2.46 -4.09 25.78
N THR A 214 3.20 -3.24 25.07
CA THR A 214 2.71 -1.91 24.67
C THR A 214 1.72 -1.98 23.54
N TYR A 215 2.00 -2.74 22.49
CA TYR A 215 1.29 -2.62 21.24
C TYR A 215 0.42 -3.82 20.86
N TYR A 216 0.75 -5.03 21.34
CA TYR A 216 0.04 -6.27 20.96
C TYR A 216 -1.02 -6.65 22.00
N ALA A 217 -1.96 -5.75 22.22
CA ALA A 217 -3.01 -5.90 23.21
C ALA A 217 -4.40 -5.65 22.59
N PRO A 218 -5.47 -6.22 23.20
CA PRO A 218 -6.83 -6.08 22.66
C PRO A 218 -7.26 -4.66 22.36
N ASN A 219 -6.92 -3.70 23.21
CA ASN A 219 -7.30 -2.29 23.05
C ASN A 219 -6.46 -1.53 22.00
N ASN A 220 -5.57 -2.21 21.29
CA ASN A 220 -4.83 -1.70 20.15
C ASN A 220 -5.01 -2.58 18.91
N ALA A 221 -6.14 -3.29 18.83
CA ALA A 221 -6.42 -4.22 17.75
C ALA A 221 -7.86 -4.12 17.26
N THR A 222 -8.03 -4.32 15.96
CA THR A 222 -9.31 -4.56 15.30
C THR A 222 -9.30 -5.95 14.68
N LEU A 223 -10.24 -6.81 15.08
CA LEU A 223 -10.50 -8.11 14.49
C LEU A 223 -11.67 -8.00 13.52
N VAL A 224 -11.41 -8.23 12.23
CA VAL A 224 -12.47 -8.29 11.22
C VAL A 224 -12.74 -9.74 10.88
N ILE A 225 -14.01 -10.16 10.97
CA ILE A 225 -14.49 -11.47 10.54
C ILE A 225 -15.44 -11.23 9.37
N ALA A 226 -15.06 -11.74 8.19
CA ALA A 226 -15.84 -11.54 6.97
C ALA A 226 -16.08 -12.89 6.28
N GLY A 227 -17.25 -13.07 5.65
CA GLY A 227 -17.61 -14.25 4.87
C GLY A 227 -18.75 -15.05 5.47
N ASP A 228 -18.72 -16.37 5.25
CA ASP A 228 -19.81 -17.25 5.59
C ASP A 228 -19.69 -17.71 7.06
N PHE A 229 -20.51 -17.13 7.92
CA PHE A 229 -20.59 -17.50 9.32
C PHE A 229 -21.99 -17.19 9.90
N ASN A 230 -22.30 -17.74 11.05
CA ASN A 230 -23.45 -17.35 11.86
C ASN A 230 -23.01 -16.32 12.92
N ARG A 231 -23.63 -15.16 12.92
CA ARG A 231 -23.30 -14.03 13.80
C ARG A 231 -23.27 -14.41 15.28
N ASP A 232 -24.30 -15.10 15.78
CA ASP A 232 -24.44 -15.41 17.22
C ASP A 232 -23.38 -16.42 17.69
N SER A 233 -23.04 -17.37 16.83
CA SER A 233 -21.94 -18.30 17.07
C SER A 233 -20.61 -17.56 17.16
N VAL A 234 -20.34 -16.65 16.21
CA VAL A 234 -19.09 -15.87 16.19
C VAL A 234 -18.99 -14.97 17.42
N VAL A 235 -20.04 -14.27 17.80
CA VAL A 235 -20.04 -13.44 19.02
C VAL A 235 -19.75 -14.28 20.24
N THR A 236 -20.31 -15.50 20.31
CA THR A 236 -20.03 -16.44 21.41
C THR A 236 -18.56 -16.85 21.45
N TRP A 237 -17.96 -17.22 20.28
CA TRP A 237 -16.55 -17.61 20.21
C TRP A 237 -15.61 -16.46 20.52
N VAL A 238 -15.87 -15.28 19.98
CA VAL A 238 -15.09 -14.08 20.24
C VAL A 238 -15.07 -13.75 21.74
N ASN A 239 -16.22 -13.74 22.39
CA ASN A 239 -16.29 -13.51 23.84
C ASN A 239 -15.56 -14.61 24.62
N ARG A 240 -15.68 -15.88 24.23
CA ARG A 240 -15.03 -17.02 24.88
C ARG A 240 -13.51 -16.96 24.77
N TYR A 241 -12.97 -16.65 23.58
CA TYR A 241 -11.55 -16.75 23.33
C TYR A 241 -10.82 -15.45 23.68
N PHE A 242 -11.36 -14.28 23.29
CA PHE A 242 -10.72 -12.98 23.48
C PHE A 242 -11.16 -12.25 24.76
N GLY A 243 -12.36 -12.50 25.27
CA GLY A 243 -12.93 -11.74 26.38
C GLY A 243 -12.14 -11.81 27.69
N GLY A 244 -11.41 -12.92 27.92
CA GLY A 244 -10.55 -13.11 29.08
C GLY A 244 -9.13 -12.54 28.95
N ILE A 245 -8.73 -12.02 27.78
CA ILE A 245 -7.41 -11.40 27.57
C ILE A 245 -7.41 -10.03 28.24
N PRO A 246 -6.43 -9.74 29.12
CA PRO A 246 -6.37 -8.45 29.81
C PRO A 246 -6.24 -7.28 28.82
N ARG A 247 -6.89 -6.16 29.17
CA ARG A 247 -6.66 -4.89 28.47
C ARG A 247 -5.20 -4.46 28.62
N GLY A 248 -4.58 -4.03 27.54
CA GLY A 248 -3.23 -3.47 27.55
C GLY A 248 -3.17 -2.06 28.13
N PRO A 249 -1.96 -1.48 28.21
CA PRO A 249 -1.77 -0.11 28.68
C PRO A 249 -2.49 0.90 27.76
N GLN A 250 -2.53 2.15 28.21
CA GLN A 250 -2.93 3.23 27.32
C GLN A 250 -1.90 3.38 26.20
N MET A 251 -2.38 3.43 24.95
CA MET A 251 -1.52 3.58 23.80
C MET A 251 -0.73 4.90 23.88
N PRO A 252 0.57 4.87 23.54
CA PRO A 252 1.32 6.10 23.34
C PRO A 252 0.61 6.98 22.30
N ALA A 253 0.60 8.29 22.55
CA ALA A 253 0.10 9.22 21.54
C ALA A 253 1.01 9.14 20.30
N ARG A 254 0.40 9.09 19.11
CA ARG A 254 1.19 9.17 17.88
C ARG A 254 1.99 10.47 17.84
N PRO A 255 3.23 10.44 17.36
CA PRO A 255 4.04 11.64 17.27
C PRO A 255 3.36 12.68 16.37
N VAL A 256 3.29 13.90 16.86
CA VAL A 256 2.92 15.04 16.01
C VAL A 256 4.16 15.39 15.20
N VAL A 257 4.07 15.17 13.90
CA VAL A 257 5.16 15.50 12.98
C VAL A 257 5.05 16.97 12.62
N PRO A 258 6.05 17.82 12.95
CA PRO A 258 6.07 19.20 12.46
C PRO A 258 6.12 19.22 10.94
N ALA A 259 5.39 20.15 10.31
CA ALA A 259 5.51 20.37 8.88
C ALA A 259 6.97 20.70 8.52
N PHE A 260 7.49 20.06 7.50
CA PHE A 260 8.83 20.32 6.98
C PHE A 260 8.80 20.45 5.46
N THR A 261 9.83 21.01 4.91
CA THR A 261 10.08 21.06 3.47
C THR A 261 11.51 20.64 3.19
N VAL A 262 11.73 19.98 2.08
CA VAL A 262 13.08 19.68 1.58
C VAL A 262 13.75 21.02 1.21
N ALA A 263 14.81 21.38 1.94
CA ALA A 263 15.39 22.73 1.86
C ALA A 263 16.14 23.01 0.53
N ARG A 264 16.57 21.96 -0.17
CA ARG A 264 17.30 22.03 -1.45
C ARG A 264 17.21 20.69 -2.17
N ASP A 265 17.41 20.70 -3.48
CA ASP A 265 17.57 19.46 -4.24
C ASP A 265 18.78 18.68 -3.70
N THR A 266 18.54 17.41 -3.40
CA THR A 266 19.56 16.51 -2.85
C THR A 266 19.88 15.44 -3.90
N PHE A 267 21.11 15.45 -4.40
CA PHE A 267 21.58 14.49 -5.40
C PHE A 267 22.42 13.41 -4.74
N LEU A 268 22.03 12.15 -4.93
CA LEU A 268 22.67 10.98 -4.33
C LEU A 268 23.07 9.98 -5.40
N VAL A 269 24.14 9.24 -5.13
CA VAL A 269 24.57 8.10 -5.96
C VAL A 269 24.79 6.88 -5.07
N GLN A 270 24.25 5.76 -5.49
CA GLN A 270 24.46 4.45 -4.86
C GLN A 270 24.99 3.47 -5.89
N GLU A 271 26.11 2.84 -5.59
CA GLU A 271 26.63 1.74 -6.40
C GLU A 271 25.94 0.44 -5.98
N ASP A 272 25.60 -0.38 -6.98
CA ASP A 272 24.92 -1.65 -6.76
C ASP A 272 25.30 -2.65 -7.84
N LYS A 273 25.10 -3.95 -7.56
CA LYS A 273 25.32 -5.06 -8.49
C LYS A 273 24.24 -5.12 -9.56
N VAL A 274 24.15 -4.09 -10.36
CA VAL A 274 23.16 -3.92 -11.43
C VAL A 274 23.85 -3.76 -12.79
N THR A 275 23.16 -4.12 -13.86
CA THR A 275 23.66 -3.90 -15.24
C THR A 275 23.25 -2.53 -15.79
N LEU A 276 22.10 -2.03 -15.38
CA LEU A 276 21.57 -0.73 -15.84
C LEU A 276 21.51 0.25 -14.67
N PRO A 277 21.78 1.52 -14.90
CA PRO A 277 21.50 2.53 -13.89
C PRO A 277 19.99 2.73 -13.73
N ARG A 278 19.55 3.27 -12.60
CA ARG A 278 18.15 3.63 -12.35
C ARG A 278 18.10 4.99 -11.67
N LEU A 279 17.20 5.84 -12.17
CA LEU A 279 16.93 7.16 -11.62
C LEU A 279 15.67 7.11 -10.76
N TYR A 280 15.76 7.67 -9.58
CA TYR A 280 14.63 7.97 -8.70
C TYR A 280 14.56 9.47 -8.48
N LYS A 281 13.40 10.06 -8.64
CA LYS A 281 13.14 11.45 -8.27
C LYS A 281 11.94 11.48 -7.34
N THR A 282 12.15 11.96 -6.12
CA THR A 282 11.18 11.84 -5.02
C THR A 282 10.96 13.19 -4.36
N TRP A 283 9.71 13.57 -4.21
CA TRP A 283 9.27 14.81 -3.57
C TRP A 283 8.48 14.47 -2.30
N HIS A 284 8.63 15.29 -1.28
CA HIS A 284 7.74 15.29 -0.15
C HIS A 284 6.32 15.61 -0.60
N SER A 285 5.32 14.92 -0.05
CA SER A 285 3.91 15.13 -0.41
C SER A 285 3.02 15.11 0.83
N VAL A 286 1.84 14.54 0.75
CA VAL A 286 0.81 14.62 1.79
C VAL A 286 0.48 13.27 2.39
N LYS A 287 -0.05 13.30 3.60
CA LYS A 287 -0.55 12.11 4.29
C LYS A 287 -1.82 11.56 3.66
N LEU A 288 -2.16 10.34 4.00
CA LEU A 288 -3.38 9.63 3.61
C LEU A 288 -4.64 10.47 3.93
N PHE A 289 -5.59 10.46 3.03
CA PHE A 289 -6.86 11.20 3.10
C PHE A 289 -6.71 12.74 3.14
N HIS A 290 -5.53 13.29 2.90
CA HIS A 290 -5.40 14.73 2.66
C HIS A 290 -6.22 15.13 1.42
N PRO A 291 -6.77 16.36 1.34
CA PRO A 291 -7.53 16.80 0.16
C PRO A 291 -6.80 16.65 -1.17
N ASP A 292 -5.46 16.71 -1.19
CA ASP A 292 -4.63 16.58 -2.39
C ASP A 292 -4.19 15.14 -2.70
N ASP A 293 -4.37 14.21 -1.78
CA ASP A 293 -3.89 12.82 -1.89
C ASP A 293 -4.47 12.13 -3.15
N ALA A 294 -5.79 12.16 -3.34
CA ALA A 294 -6.41 11.57 -4.52
C ALA A 294 -5.97 12.22 -5.85
N ALA A 295 -5.74 13.54 -5.84
CA ALA A 295 -5.26 14.24 -7.05
C ALA A 295 -3.80 13.88 -7.38
N LEU A 296 -2.95 13.64 -6.37
CA LEU A 296 -1.58 13.16 -6.55
C LEU A 296 -1.55 11.72 -7.08
N ASP A 297 -2.43 10.88 -6.60
CA ASP A 297 -2.61 9.54 -7.12
C ASP A 297 -3.01 9.55 -8.61
N VAL A 298 -3.98 10.39 -8.99
CA VAL A 298 -4.39 10.56 -10.39
C VAL A 298 -3.26 11.13 -11.23
N LEU A 299 -2.47 12.06 -10.70
CA LEU A 299 -1.27 12.58 -11.37
C LEU A 299 -0.26 11.46 -11.65
N ALA A 300 -0.02 10.56 -10.69
CA ALA A 300 0.87 9.43 -10.88
C ALA A 300 0.39 8.50 -12.02
N ASP A 301 -0.90 8.19 -12.05
CA ASP A 301 -1.51 7.37 -13.11
C ASP A 301 -1.35 8.02 -14.50
N VAL A 302 -1.61 9.33 -14.60
CA VAL A 302 -1.47 10.08 -15.87
C VAL A 302 -0.02 10.08 -16.33
N LEU A 303 0.93 10.19 -15.40
CA LEU A 303 2.36 10.23 -15.75
C LEU A 303 2.92 8.85 -16.12
N ALA A 304 2.66 7.80 -15.31
CA ALA A 304 3.29 6.50 -15.52
C ALA A 304 2.49 5.29 -14.95
N GLY A 305 1.16 5.38 -14.84
CA GLY A 305 0.33 4.33 -14.26
C GLY A 305 0.08 3.14 -15.19
N ASP A 306 0.14 3.32 -16.52
CA ASP A 306 -0.09 2.28 -17.50
C ASP A 306 0.70 2.52 -18.81
N LYS A 307 0.53 1.61 -19.79
CA LYS A 307 1.20 1.70 -21.10
C LYS A 307 0.78 2.91 -21.95
N ASN A 308 -0.35 3.54 -21.66
CA ASN A 308 -0.86 4.74 -22.35
C ASN A 308 -0.54 6.03 -21.58
N SER A 309 0.11 5.95 -20.43
CA SER A 309 0.53 7.11 -19.64
C SER A 309 1.65 7.88 -20.34
N ARG A 310 1.80 9.16 -20.01
CA ARG A 310 2.67 10.09 -20.75
C ARG A 310 4.13 9.63 -20.81
N LEU A 311 4.72 9.33 -19.66
CA LEU A 311 6.13 8.92 -19.59
C LEU A 311 6.33 7.54 -20.20
N TYR A 312 5.44 6.58 -19.96
CA TYR A 312 5.57 5.25 -20.55
C TYR A 312 5.50 5.31 -22.08
N LYS A 313 4.46 5.97 -22.60
CA LYS A 313 4.30 6.12 -24.05
C LYS A 313 5.52 6.79 -24.67
N ARG A 314 5.97 7.91 -24.11
CA ARG A 314 7.09 8.67 -24.67
C ARG A 314 8.43 7.94 -24.54
N LEU A 315 8.80 7.48 -23.32
CA LEU A 315 10.14 6.97 -23.06
C LEU A 315 10.33 5.50 -23.44
N VAL A 316 9.29 4.67 -23.23
CA VAL A 316 9.37 3.24 -23.45
C VAL A 316 8.92 2.85 -24.86
N PHE A 317 7.79 3.41 -25.33
CA PHE A 317 7.18 3.04 -26.60
C PHE A 317 7.70 3.86 -27.78
N ASP A 318 7.55 5.19 -27.76
CA ASP A 318 7.84 6.05 -28.91
C ASP A 318 9.37 6.25 -29.11
N MET A 319 10.08 6.70 -28.07
CA MET A 319 11.54 6.96 -28.13
C MET A 319 12.40 5.73 -27.88
N GLN A 320 11.86 4.71 -27.20
CA GLN A 320 12.56 3.47 -26.82
C GLN A 320 13.89 3.69 -26.06
N VAL A 321 13.94 4.75 -25.24
CA VAL A 321 15.13 5.12 -24.45
C VAL A 321 15.11 4.60 -23.02
N ALA A 322 13.94 4.24 -22.50
CA ALA A 322 13.79 3.62 -21.20
C ALA A 322 13.34 2.15 -21.33
N GLN A 323 13.76 1.32 -20.37
CA GLN A 323 13.28 -0.06 -20.21
C GLN A 323 11.93 -0.07 -19.49
N ASP A 324 11.83 0.75 -18.44
CA ASP A 324 10.62 0.94 -17.65
C ASP A 324 10.56 2.37 -17.08
N VAL A 325 9.36 2.78 -16.74
CA VAL A 325 9.07 3.99 -15.98
C VAL A 325 7.86 3.74 -15.10
N ASN A 326 7.91 4.23 -13.88
CA ASN A 326 6.82 4.16 -12.90
C ASN A 326 6.68 5.50 -12.17
N ALA A 327 5.47 5.82 -11.73
CA ALA A 327 5.18 6.92 -10.82
C ALA A 327 4.12 6.49 -9.82
N PHE A 328 4.25 6.95 -8.58
CA PHE A 328 3.26 6.69 -7.53
C PHE A 328 3.29 7.78 -6.45
N GLN A 329 2.14 7.94 -5.81
CA GLN A 329 1.97 8.62 -4.54
C GLN A 329 1.99 7.55 -3.44
N ASN A 330 2.82 7.74 -2.41
CA ASN A 330 2.85 6.92 -1.22
C ASN A 330 2.45 7.77 -0.03
N SER A 331 1.24 7.56 0.48
CA SER A 331 0.68 8.30 1.61
C SER A 331 0.48 7.38 2.81
N GLY A 332 1.11 7.71 3.93
CA GLY A 332 0.89 7.09 5.23
C GLY A 332 0.03 7.97 6.13
N MET A 333 -0.24 7.52 7.34
CA MET A 333 -1.09 8.28 8.29
C MET A 333 -0.46 9.58 8.78
N LEU A 334 0.87 9.69 8.76
CA LEU A 334 1.60 10.87 9.24
C LEU A 334 2.03 11.78 8.10
N ASP A 335 2.49 11.22 6.99
CA ASP A 335 3.09 11.96 5.88
C ASP A 335 3.13 11.13 4.59
N GLY A 336 3.69 11.69 3.50
CA GLY A 336 3.79 10.99 2.23
C GLY A 336 4.88 11.50 1.30
N TYR A 337 5.07 10.81 0.17
CA TYR A 337 5.95 11.24 -0.89
C TYR A 337 5.44 10.82 -2.27
N PHE A 338 5.76 11.64 -3.27
CA PHE A 338 5.54 11.33 -4.68
C PHE A 338 6.87 10.92 -5.32
N GLN A 339 6.87 9.83 -6.11
CA GLN A 339 8.10 9.33 -6.72
C GLN A 339 7.91 9.01 -8.19
N ILE A 340 8.92 9.33 -9.00
CA ILE A 340 9.09 8.87 -10.38
C ILE A 340 10.38 8.05 -10.43
N THR A 341 10.29 6.86 -11.04
CA THR A 341 11.43 5.94 -11.24
C THR A 341 11.58 5.66 -12.72
N VAL A 342 12.82 5.72 -13.25
CA VAL A 342 13.11 5.43 -14.66
C VAL A 342 14.36 4.58 -14.77
N THR A 343 14.27 3.46 -15.51
CA THR A 343 15.43 2.63 -15.88
C THR A 343 15.76 2.87 -17.35
N PRO A 344 16.89 3.55 -17.68
CA PRO A 344 17.30 3.74 -19.06
C PRO A 344 17.69 2.43 -19.73
N LYS A 345 17.50 2.33 -21.06
CA LYS A 345 18.03 1.22 -21.87
C LYS A 345 19.56 1.29 -21.98
N PRO A 346 20.22 0.21 -22.37
CA PRO A 346 21.66 0.22 -22.65
C PRO A 346 22.04 1.36 -23.60
N GLY A 347 23.13 2.07 -23.28
CA GLY A 347 23.58 3.24 -24.04
C GLY A 347 22.87 4.55 -23.74
N GLN A 348 21.84 4.55 -22.92
CA GLN A 348 21.15 5.76 -22.44
C GLN A 348 21.64 6.14 -21.03
N THR A 349 21.50 7.40 -20.65
CA THR A 349 21.99 7.91 -19.36
C THR A 349 20.85 8.35 -18.42
N PRO A 350 21.04 8.24 -17.10
CA PRO A 350 20.09 8.81 -16.12
C PRO A 350 19.85 10.32 -16.30
N ALA A 351 20.88 11.07 -16.67
CA ALA A 351 20.76 12.52 -16.93
C ALA A 351 19.80 12.81 -18.08
N LYS A 352 19.87 12.04 -19.19
CA LYS A 352 18.90 12.15 -20.28
C LYS A 352 17.47 11.82 -19.82
N MET A 353 17.33 10.79 -18.98
CA MET A 353 16.00 10.44 -18.41
C MET A 353 15.47 11.57 -17.54
N ALA A 354 16.31 12.15 -16.69
CA ALA A 354 15.93 13.31 -15.85
C ALA A 354 15.42 14.50 -16.69
N ALA A 355 16.10 14.82 -17.78
CA ALA A 355 15.68 15.88 -18.70
C ALA A 355 14.33 15.57 -19.37
N LEU A 356 14.14 14.36 -19.88
CA LEU A 356 12.89 13.96 -20.53
C LEU A 356 11.71 13.90 -19.54
N VAL A 357 11.95 13.50 -18.30
CA VAL A 357 10.94 13.56 -17.21
C VAL A 357 10.60 15.01 -16.92
N ALA A 358 11.59 15.91 -16.80
CA ALA A 358 11.35 17.33 -16.55
C ALA A 358 10.48 17.97 -17.65
N GLU A 359 10.73 17.67 -18.91
CA GLU A 359 9.90 18.17 -20.02
C GLU A 359 8.43 17.70 -19.93
N GLU A 360 8.16 16.45 -19.50
CA GLU A 360 6.78 15.97 -19.32
C GLU A 360 6.12 16.60 -18.07
N LEU A 361 6.91 16.84 -17.01
CA LEU A 361 6.41 17.55 -15.84
C LEU A 361 6.05 19.01 -16.19
N GLU A 362 6.86 19.71 -16.98
CA GLU A 362 6.53 21.05 -17.46
C GLU A 362 5.23 21.09 -18.28
N LYS A 363 4.99 20.07 -19.12
CA LYS A 363 3.75 19.96 -19.90
C LYS A 363 2.53 19.78 -19.00
N ILE A 364 2.56 18.81 -18.06
CA ILE A 364 1.42 18.59 -17.15
C ILE A 364 1.18 19.78 -16.23
N GLN A 365 2.23 20.48 -15.80
CA GLN A 365 2.14 21.70 -14.99
C GLN A 365 1.54 22.88 -15.76
N ARG A 366 1.83 22.99 -17.05
CA ARG A 366 1.30 24.07 -17.91
C ARG A 366 -0.12 23.77 -18.38
N ASP A 367 -0.38 22.55 -18.87
CA ASP A 367 -1.57 22.22 -19.63
C ASP A 367 -2.58 21.37 -18.84
N GLY A 368 -2.18 20.74 -17.73
CA GLY A 368 -2.96 19.73 -17.01
C GLY A 368 -3.12 18.42 -17.80
N PRO A 369 -3.91 17.46 -17.30
CA PRO A 369 -4.27 16.26 -18.04
C PRO A 369 -5.37 16.55 -19.06
N THR A 370 -5.37 15.81 -20.18
CA THR A 370 -6.49 15.80 -21.10
C THR A 370 -7.71 15.11 -20.49
N PRO A 371 -8.94 15.40 -20.95
CA PRO A 371 -10.14 14.71 -20.48
C PRO A 371 -10.06 13.19 -20.59
N ARG A 372 -9.39 12.68 -21.63
CA ARG A 372 -9.21 11.23 -21.85
C ARG A 372 -8.23 10.63 -20.82
N GLU A 373 -7.15 11.30 -20.50
CA GLU A 373 -6.19 10.83 -19.47
C GLU A 373 -6.86 10.79 -18.09
N LEU A 374 -7.57 11.85 -17.73
CA LEU A 374 -8.31 11.92 -16.47
C LEU A 374 -9.35 10.80 -16.37
N ALA A 375 -10.23 10.66 -17.37
CA ALA A 375 -11.26 9.64 -17.39
C ALA A 375 -10.67 8.22 -17.31
N ARG A 376 -9.54 7.95 -17.98
CA ARG A 376 -8.85 6.65 -17.91
C ARG A 376 -8.38 6.36 -16.50
N SER A 377 -7.68 7.29 -15.83
CA SER A 377 -7.21 7.11 -14.47
C SER A 377 -8.38 6.85 -13.51
N LEU A 378 -9.42 7.68 -13.53
CA LEU A 378 -10.59 7.53 -12.66
C LEU A 378 -11.30 6.18 -12.87
N ASN A 379 -11.46 5.75 -14.11
CA ASN A 379 -12.08 4.45 -14.42
C ASN A 379 -11.20 3.28 -13.93
N THR A 380 -9.89 3.35 -14.12
CA THR A 380 -8.96 2.32 -13.63
C THR A 380 -9.00 2.21 -12.10
N ARG A 381 -8.97 3.34 -11.40
CA ARG A 381 -9.07 3.36 -9.93
C ARG A 381 -10.40 2.81 -9.43
N ARG A 382 -11.50 3.17 -10.08
CA ARG A 382 -12.81 2.61 -9.77
C ARG A 382 -12.86 1.09 -10.00
N ALA A 383 -12.32 0.62 -11.10
CA ALA A 383 -12.25 -0.81 -11.40
C ALA A 383 -11.40 -1.55 -10.35
N SER A 384 -10.22 -1.03 -10.01
CA SER A 384 -9.36 -1.60 -8.96
C SER A 384 -10.02 -1.59 -7.57
N PHE A 385 -10.77 -0.54 -7.27
CA PHE A 385 -11.53 -0.47 -6.02
C PHE A 385 -12.60 -1.58 -5.94
N LEU A 386 -13.36 -1.77 -7.02
CA LEU A 386 -14.38 -2.83 -7.08
C LEU A 386 -13.77 -4.24 -7.05
N ASP A 387 -12.63 -4.42 -7.73
CA ASP A 387 -11.90 -5.68 -7.75
C ASP A 387 -11.42 -6.10 -6.34
N GLN A 388 -10.94 -5.16 -5.54
CA GLN A 388 -10.59 -5.43 -4.14
C GLN A 388 -11.78 -5.87 -3.29
N LEU A 389 -13.00 -5.40 -3.60
CA LEU A 389 -14.22 -5.82 -2.92
C LEU A 389 -14.78 -7.16 -3.42
N ALA A 390 -14.20 -7.75 -4.46
CA ALA A 390 -14.66 -9.03 -5.01
C ALA A 390 -14.29 -10.22 -4.12
N SER A 391 -13.20 -10.13 -3.33
CA SER A 391 -12.77 -11.19 -2.44
C SER A 391 -13.19 -10.95 -0.99
N VAL A 392 -13.39 -12.03 -0.22
CA VAL A 392 -13.70 -11.96 1.21
C VAL A 392 -12.56 -11.29 1.99
N LEU A 393 -11.31 -11.66 1.69
CA LEU A 393 -10.12 -11.03 2.29
C LEU A 393 -10.04 -9.55 1.96
N GLY A 394 -10.30 -9.15 0.71
CA GLY A 394 -10.29 -7.74 0.31
C GLY A 394 -11.35 -6.90 1.04
N LYS A 395 -12.55 -7.47 1.29
CA LYS A 395 -13.59 -6.84 2.12
C LYS A 395 -13.14 -6.67 3.56
N ALA A 396 -12.58 -7.75 4.16
CA ALA A 396 -12.05 -7.72 5.52
C ALA A 396 -10.96 -6.67 5.70
N ASP A 397 -10.01 -6.63 4.76
CA ASP A 397 -8.89 -5.69 4.78
C ASP A 397 -9.35 -4.23 4.63
N ARG A 398 -10.34 -3.98 3.77
CA ARG A 398 -10.94 -2.64 3.61
C ARG A 398 -11.66 -2.16 4.88
N LEU A 399 -12.44 -3.02 5.51
CA LEU A 399 -13.15 -2.68 6.75
C LEU A 399 -12.15 -2.35 7.87
N ALA A 400 -11.10 -3.18 8.04
CA ALA A 400 -10.04 -2.93 9.01
C ALA A 400 -9.27 -1.63 8.73
N SER A 401 -8.87 -1.43 7.46
CA SER A 401 -8.14 -0.24 7.03
C SER A 401 -8.93 1.04 7.27
N TYR A 402 -10.19 1.09 6.90
CA TYR A 402 -11.02 2.26 7.10
C TYR A 402 -11.34 2.50 8.58
N ASP A 403 -11.60 1.45 9.34
CA ASP A 403 -11.81 1.58 10.78
C ASP A 403 -10.63 2.27 11.46
N TYR A 404 -9.43 1.78 11.18
CA TYR A 404 -8.21 2.28 11.79
C TYR A 404 -7.75 3.63 11.21
N MET A 405 -7.70 3.76 9.88
CA MET A 405 -7.07 4.93 9.24
C MET A 405 -8.05 6.10 9.02
N ALA A 406 -9.34 5.81 8.83
CA ALA A 406 -10.39 6.81 8.62
C ALA A 406 -11.29 7.01 9.85
N GLY A 407 -11.17 6.15 10.89
CA GLY A 407 -11.97 6.20 12.12
C GLY A 407 -13.37 5.61 11.98
N THR A 408 -13.69 4.97 10.86
CA THR A 408 -14.98 4.30 10.63
C THR A 408 -14.87 3.25 9.52
N PRO A 409 -15.41 2.04 9.71
CA PRO A 409 -15.45 1.03 8.63
C PRO A 409 -16.30 1.46 7.43
N ASP A 410 -17.27 2.36 7.60
CA ASP A 410 -18.16 2.89 6.56
C ASP A 410 -17.53 4.08 5.82
N TYR A 411 -16.33 3.91 5.29
CA TYR A 411 -15.62 4.98 4.57
C TYR A 411 -15.52 4.75 3.05
N ALA A 412 -15.91 3.59 2.55
CA ALA A 412 -15.74 3.18 1.16
C ALA A 412 -16.32 4.17 0.15
N GLN A 413 -17.55 4.66 0.41
CA GLN A 413 -18.20 5.65 -0.48
C GLN A 413 -17.49 7.00 -0.45
N GLN A 414 -17.05 7.44 0.71
CA GLN A 414 -16.31 8.69 0.89
C GLN A 414 -14.95 8.61 0.20
N ASP A 415 -14.26 7.48 0.32
CA ASP A 415 -12.95 7.27 -0.32
C ASP A 415 -13.09 7.32 -1.85
N LEU A 416 -14.03 6.58 -2.43
CA LEU A 416 -14.27 6.65 -3.87
C LEU A 416 -14.65 8.06 -4.31
N ALA A 417 -15.51 8.74 -3.56
CA ALA A 417 -15.93 10.10 -3.88
C ALA A 417 -14.78 11.12 -3.88
N ARG A 418 -13.67 10.87 -3.15
CA ARG A 418 -12.47 11.72 -3.24
C ARG A 418 -11.88 11.69 -4.64
N TYR A 419 -11.79 10.51 -5.25
CA TYR A 419 -11.28 10.35 -6.61
C TYR A 419 -12.27 10.90 -7.65
N GLU A 420 -13.55 10.62 -7.51
CA GLU A 420 -14.58 11.06 -8.47
C GLU A 420 -14.69 12.59 -8.56
N ARG A 421 -14.29 13.32 -7.53
CA ARG A 421 -14.26 14.79 -7.49
C ARG A 421 -13.00 15.38 -8.11
N VAL A 422 -11.97 14.58 -8.38
CA VAL A 422 -10.71 15.09 -8.95
C VAL A 422 -10.94 15.66 -10.35
N THR A 423 -10.60 16.91 -10.53
CA THR A 423 -10.65 17.62 -11.82
C THR A 423 -9.28 17.72 -12.49
N ALA A 424 -9.26 18.06 -13.77
CA ALA A 424 -8.02 18.36 -14.48
C ALA A 424 -7.25 19.54 -13.83
N ALA A 425 -7.98 20.52 -13.30
CA ALA A 425 -7.39 21.65 -12.58
C ALA A 425 -6.73 21.23 -11.26
N ASP A 426 -7.31 20.25 -10.55
CA ASP A 426 -6.70 19.71 -9.32
C ASP A 426 -5.38 19.00 -9.64
N VAL A 427 -5.37 18.14 -10.67
CA VAL A 427 -4.14 17.44 -11.11
C VAL A 427 -3.06 18.42 -11.52
N GLN A 428 -3.42 19.47 -12.28
CA GLN A 428 -2.50 20.54 -12.67
C GLN A 428 -1.97 21.31 -11.45
N ARG A 429 -2.86 21.65 -10.51
CA ARG A 429 -2.52 22.36 -9.27
C ARG A 429 -1.55 21.56 -8.41
N VAL A 430 -1.81 20.28 -8.14
CA VAL A 430 -0.91 19.45 -7.32
C VAL A 430 0.43 19.22 -8.01
N ALA A 431 0.46 19.07 -9.34
CA ALA A 431 1.72 19.02 -10.11
C ALA A 431 2.55 20.29 -9.93
N ASN A 432 1.92 21.48 -9.88
CA ASN A 432 2.60 22.76 -9.64
C ASN A 432 2.98 22.94 -8.16
N THR A 433 2.16 22.46 -7.22
CA THR A 433 2.40 22.63 -5.79
C THR A 433 3.53 21.74 -5.28
N TYR A 434 3.53 20.47 -5.67
CA TYR A 434 4.42 19.47 -5.08
C TYR A 434 5.65 19.18 -5.95
N LEU A 435 5.50 19.08 -7.28
CA LEU A 435 6.61 18.66 -8.14
C LEU A 435 7.52 19.82 -8.62
N LYS A 436 7.23 21.05 -8.18
CA LYS A 436 8.15 22.20 -8.27
C LYS A 436 8.99 22.42 -7.02
N GLN A 437 8.69 21.68 -5.94
CA GLN A 437 9.49 21.73 -4.73
C GLN A 437 10.83 21.01 -4.93
N HIS A 438 11.73 21.19 -3.98
CA HIS A 438 12.99 20.46 -3.97
C HIS A 438 12.77 18.96 -3.81
N ALA A 439 13.59 18.18 -4.49
CA ALA A 439 13.49 16.73 -4.57
C ALA A 439 14.76 16.03 -4.08
N VAL A 440 14.59 14.80 -3.63
CA VAL A 440 15.68 13.84 -3.49
C VAL A 440 15.81 13.11 -4.83
N VAL A 441 16.99 13.18 -5.43
CA VAL A 441 17.32 12.55 -6.71
C VAL A 441 18.40 11.51 -6.44
N LEU A 442 18.01 10.23 -6.43
CA LEU A 442 18.93 9.11 -6.28
C LEU A 442 19.21 8.48 -7.64
N THR A 443 20.50 8.32 -7.96
CA THR A 443 20.94 7.51 -9.10
C THR A 443 21.59 6.24 -8.58
N VAL A 444 20.95 5.09 -8.76
CA VAL A 444 21.58 3.78 -8.54
C VAL A 444 22.35 3.41 -9.81
N VAL A 445 23.63 3.08 -9.67
CA VAL A 445 24.54 2.84 -10.81
C VAL A 445 25.26 1.50 -10.65
N PRO A 446 25.69 0.87 -11.76
CA PRO A 446 26.60 -0.26 -11.70
C PRO A 446 27.89 0.08 -10.93
N GLU A 447 28.49 -0.89 -10.26
CA GLU A 447 29.75 -0.73 -9.54
C GLU A 447 30.83 -0.07 -10.45
N GLY A 448 31.54 0.91 -9.91
CA GLY A 448 32.57 1.70 -10.64
C GLY A 448 32.01 2.72 -11.65
N LYS A 449 30.70 2.98 -11.69
CA LYS A 449 30.06 3.91 -12.65
C LYS A 449 29.46 5.16 -11.99
N ARG A 450 30.06 5.65 -10.89
CA ARG A 450 29.58 6.84 -10.17
C ARG A 450 29.44 8.10 -11.03
N GLN A 451 30.17 8.19 -12.14
CA GLN A 451 30.07 9.28 -13.12
C GLN A 451 28.71 9.38 -13.82
N LEU A 452 27.86 8.33 -13.72
CA LEU A 452 26.48 8.34 -14.23
C LEU A 452 25.50 9.04 -13.29
N MET A 453 25.95 9.50 -12.12
CA MET A 453 25.14 10.27 -11.17
C MET A 453 24.53 11.49 -11.85
N VAL A 454 23.23 11.70 -11.63
CA VAL A 454 22.57 12.95 -12.01
C VAL A 454 23.01 14.04 -11.04
N THR A 455 23.42 15.19 -11.57
CA THR A 455 23.85 16.35 -10.80
C THR A 455 22.98 17.56 -11.10
N GLY A 456 22.99 18.58 -10.25
CA GLY A 456 22.11 19.75 -10.30
C GLY A 456 22.25 20.70 -11.51
N GLY A 457 22.92 20.28 -12.57
CA GLY A 457 23.06 21.06 -13.81
C GLY A 457 22.13 20.65 -14.96
N ALA A 458 21.34 19.61 -14.79
CA ALA A 458 20.34 19.18 -15.78
C ALA A 458 18.98 19.82 -15.46
N LYS A 459 18.84 21.12 -15.88
CA LYS A 459 17.55 21.77 -16.03
C LYS A 459 16.93 21.33 -17.33
#